data_796e7875154db9f885d05b1ac0ec5041
#
_entry.id   796e7875154db9f885d05b1ac0ec5041
#
_cell.length_a   1.000
_cell.length_b   1.000
_cell.length_c   1.000
_cell.angle_alpha   90.00
_cell.angle_beta   90.00
_cell.angle_gamma   90.00
#
_symmetry.space_group_name_H-M   'P 1'
#
loop_
_entity.id
_entity.type
_entity.pdbx_description
1 polymer ?
#
loop_
_entity_poly.entity_id
_entity_poly.type
_entity_poly.pdbx_seq_one_letter_code
_entity_poly.pdbx_strand_id
1 'polypeptide(L)'
;MRLTALIPRDMPRSADDAPAIESIAKNRRARHEYQILDTWEAGIMLTGSEVKALREGRANVTDAFGVINGTEIFLLNLHISQYEQAGYSAHQPTRTRKLLLHRKEIEKMIGAVTRQGLTVVPLELYFKNGRVKVEIALARGKKMHDKREDLKKKDDVRAMARAMKK
;
A
#
# COMPACT_ATOMS: atom_id res chain seq x y z
N MET A 1 18.98 -15.97 49.46
CA MET A 1 18.38 -14.81 48.74
C MET A 1 18.87 -14.80 47.33
N ARG A 2 18.02 -15.12 46.40
CA ARG A 2 18.37 -15.06 44.94
C ARG A 2 17.89 -13.70 44.39
N LEU A 3 18.83 -12.84 44.01
CA LEU A 3 18.53 -11.60 43.29
C LEU A 3 18.14 -12.00 41.86
N THR A 4 16.86 -11.84 41.52
CA THR A 4 16.37 -11.90 40.14
C THR A 4 16.68 -10.56 39.48
N ALA A 5 17.70 -10.52 38.65
CA ALA A 5 18.03 -9.35 37.85
C ALA A 5 16.90 -9.10 36.85
N LEU A 6 16.24 -7.95 36.99
CA LEU A 6 15.26 -7.44 36.03
C LEU A 6 16.03 -6.98 34.78
N ILE A 7 15.91 -7.73 33.69
CA ILE A 7 16.46 -7.35 32.39
C ILE A 7 15.55 -6.24 31.81
N PRO A 8 16.06 -5.03 31.53
CA PRO A 8 15.27 -4.00 30.89
C PRO A 8 14.91 -4.41 29.45
N ARG A 9 13.63 -4.29 29.11
CA ARG A 9 13.03 -4.68 27.81
C ARG A 9 13.32 -3.70 26.66
N ASP A 10 14.14 -2.69 26.87
CA ASP A 10 14.49 -1.66 25.86
C ASP A 10 15.99 -1.69 25.53
N MET A 11 16.44 -2.79 24.90
CA MET A 11 17.67 -2.70 24.12
C MET A 11 17.33 -2.41 22.67
N PRO A 12 17.97 -1.43 22.00
CA PRO A 12 17.81 -1.22 20.57
C PRO A 12 18.27 -2.49 19.86
N ARG A 13 17.36 -3.09 19.09
CA ARG A 13 17.68 -4.22 18.21
C ARG A 13 18.75 -3.77 17.22
N SER A 14 19.76 -4.59 17.02
CA SER A 14 20.86 -4.35 16.10
C SER A 14 20.38 -3.99 14.69
N ALA A 15 21.17 -3.24 13.92
CA ALA A 15 20.86 -2.77 12.58
C ALA A 15 20.55 -3.89 11.55
N ASP A 16 20.83 -5.15 11.89
CA ASP A 16 20.53 -6.35 11.07
C ASP A 16 19.07 -6.83 11.17
N ASP A 17 18.23 -6.20 12.00
CA ASP A 17 16.82 -6.60 12.23
C ASP A 17 15.84 -5.76 11.39
N ALA A 18 16.28 -5.19 10.26
CA ALA A 18 15.39 -4.53 9.33
C ALA A 18 14.39 -5.57 8.78
N PRO A 19 13.07 -5.27 8.83
CA PRO A 19 12.07 -6.24 8.37
C PRO A 19 12.29 -6.57 6.90
N ALA A 20 12.36 -7.86 6.57
CA ALA A 20 12.43 -8.30 5.19
C ALA A 20 11.17 -7.85 4.45
N ILE A 21 11.33 -6.91 3.50
CA ILE A 21 10.26 -6.37 2.67
C ILE A 21 10.44 -6.90 1.25
N GLU A 22 9.44 -7.62 0.76
CA GLU A 22 9.40 -8.11 -0.60
C GLU A 22 8.20 -7.48 -1.34
N SER A 23 8.50 -6.65 -2.34
CA SER A 23 7.48 -5.96 -3.14
C SER A 23 6.75 -6.94 -4.06
N ILE A 24 5.41 -6.92 -4.04
CA ILE A 24 4.56 -7.74 -4.89
C ILE A 24 4.09 -6.94 -6.11
N ALA A 25 3.47 -5.78 -5.86
CA ALA A 25 2.91 -4.94 -6.91
C ALA A 25 2.95 -3.46 -6.52
N LYS A 26 3.32 -2.58 -7.46
CA LYS A 26 3.39 -1.13 -7.26
C LYS A 26 2.41 -0.39 -8.17
N ASN A 27 1.72 0.59 -7.61
CA ASN A 27 0.89 1.50 -8.38
C ASN A 27 1.71 2.67 -8.93
N ARG A 28 2.31 2.47 -10.10
CA ARG A 28 3.14 3.51 -10.73
C ARG A 28 2.34 4.72 -11.21
N ARG A 29 1.03 4.53 -11.48
CA ARG A 29 0.14 5.60 -11.95
C ARG A 29 -0.35 6.51 -10.83
N ALA A 30 -0.43 6.00 -9.59
CA ALA A 30 -0.97 6.76 -8.47
C ALA A 30 -0.28 8.12 -8.28
N ARG A 31 1.05 8.16 -8.30
CA ARG A 31 1.83 9.39 -8.14
C ARG A 31 1.71 10.35 -9.33
N HIS A 32 1.33 9.84 -10.51
CA HIS A 32 1.07 10.66 -11.69
C HIS A 32 -0.34 11.27 -11.66
N GLU A 33 -1.32 10.47 -11.25
CA GLU A 33 -2.74 10.85 -11.29
C GLU A 33 -3.20 11.60 -10.04
N TYR A 34 -2.53 11.35 -8.90
CA TYR A 34 -2.90 11.90 -7.60
C TYR A 34 -1.75 12.65 -6.93
N GLN A 35 -2.11 13.69 -6.21
CA GLN A 35 -1.24 14.31 -5.22
C GLN A 35 -1.38 13.53 -3.92
N ILE A 36 -0.31 12.89 -3.48
CA ILE A 36 -0.25 12.12 -2.24
C ILE A 36 -0.07 13.09 -1.07
N LEU A 37 -0.93 13.00 -0.06
CA LEU A 37 -0.89 13.86 1.12
C LEU A 37 -0.30 13.13 2.33
N ASP A 38 -0.91 12.00 2.71
CA ASP A 38 -0.49 11.16 3.83
C ASP A 38 -0.47 9.69 3.41
N THR A 39 0.39 8.88 4.03
CA THR A 39 0.48 7.43 3.78
C THR A 39 0.39 6.62 5.07
N TRP A 40 -0.14 5.41 4.99
CA TRP A 40 -0.23 4.43 6.09
C TRP A 40 0.06 3.02 5.60
N GLU A 41 0.61 2.22 6.50
CA GLU A 41 0.75 0.78 6.31
C GLU A 41 -0.49 0.07 6.87
N ALA A 42 -1.25 -0.57 6.02
CA ALA A 42 -2.42 -1.35 6.38
C ALA A 42 -2.17 -2.85 6.27
N GLY A 43 -2.78 -3.63 7.16
CA GLY A 43 -2.99 -5.05 6.92
C GLY A 43 -4.15 -5.25 5.94
N ILE A 44 -4.27 -6.44 5.35
CA ILE A 44 -5.35 -6.79 4.44
C ILE A 44 -5.87 -8.19 4.74
N MET A 45 -7.20 -8.35 4.76
CA MET A 45 -7.83 -9.66 4.95
C MET A 45 -7.85 -10.45 3.65
N LEU A 46 -7.09 -11.55 3.63
CA LEU A 46 -6.91 -12.42 2.46
C LEU A 46 -7.31 -13.85 2.78
N THR A 47 -7.69 -14.59 1.72
CA THR A 47 -7.84 -16.06 1.78
C THR A 47 -6.50 -16.74 1.51
N GLY A 48 -6.38 -18.03 1.85
CA GLY A 48 -5.16 -18.80 1.63
C GLY A 48 -4.76 -18.89 0.15
N SER A 49 -5.75 -18.99 -0.76
CA SER A 49 -5.52 -19.02 -2.21
C SER A 49 -4.99 -17.68 -2.74
N GLU A 50 -5.45 -16.55 -2.18
CA GLU A 50 -4.94 -15.22 -2.51
C GLU A 50 -3.48 -15.05 -2.09
N VAL A 51 -3.14 -15.48 -0.87
CA VAL A 51 -1.76 -15.41 -0.37
C VAL A 51 -0.81 -16.22 -1.25
N LYS A 52 -1.25 -17.41 -1.70
CA LYS A 52 -0.46 -18.23 -2.63
C LYS A 52 -0.24 -17.52 -3.97
N ALA A 53 -1.28 -16.93 -4.56
CA ALA A 53 -1.17 -16.14 -5.79
C ALA A 53 -0.25 -14.92 -5.63
N LEU A 54 -0.29 -14.27 -4.47
CA LEU A 54 0.59 -13.12 -4.17
C LEU A 54 2.06 -13.52 -4.04
N ARG A 55 2.37 -14.71 -3.53
CA ARG A 55 3.76 -15.24 -3.52
C ARG A 55 4.30 -15.45 -4.94
N GLU A 56 3.44 -15.68 -5.92
CA GLU A 56 3.80 -15.76 -7.33
C GLU A 56 3.84 -14.38 -8.02
N GLY A 57 3.61 -13.29 -7.26
CA GLY A 57 3.59 -11.92 -7.79
C GLY A 57 2.37 -11.60 -8.69
N ARG A 58 1.33 -12.40 -8.65
CA ARG A 58 0.15 -12.28 -9.53
C ARG A 58 -0.89 -11.30 -8.97
N ALA A 59 -0.54 -10.02 -8.89
CA ALA A 59 -1.45 -8.97 -8.44
C ALA A 59 -1.30 -7.68 -9.26
N ASN A 60 -2.41 -6.93 -9.38
CA ASN A 60 -2.43 -5.60 -9.96
C ASN A 60 -3.21 -4.64 -9.04
N VAL A 61 -2.53 -3.57 -8.62
CA VAL A 61 -3.06 -2.54 -7.72
C VAL A 61 -3.44 -1.25 -8.44
N THR A 62 -3.26 -1.18 -9.77
CA THR A 62 -3.35 0.07 -10.54
C THR A 62 -4.73 0.72 -10.47
N ASP A 63 -5.78 -0.08 -10.58
CA ASP A 63 -7.17 0.40 -10.61
C ASP A 63 -7.87 0.23 -9.25
N ALA A 64 -7.13 -0.16 -8.22
CA ALA A 64 -7.67 -0.34 -6.88
C ALA A 64 -7.85 1.00 -6.16
N PHE A 65 -8.88 1.09 -5.33
CA PHE A 65 -9.16 2.26 -4.49
C PHE A 65 -9.80 1.84 -3.17
N GLY A 66 -9.63 2.67 -2.16
CA GLY A 66 -10.23 2.46 -0.84
C GLY A 66 -11.58 3.13 -0.71
N VAL A 67 -12.52 2.44 -0.08
CA VAL A 67 -13.84 2.96 0.29
C VAL A 67 -14.03 2.84 1.78
N ILE A 68 -14.55 3.89 2.38
CA ILE A 68 -14.92 3.92 3.80
C ILE A 68 -16.38 3.53 3.93
N ASN A 69 -16.64 2.53 4.75
CA ASN A 69 -18.00 2.11 5.11
C ASN A 69 -18.13 2.07 6.64
N GLY A 70 -18.84 3.03 7.19
CA GLY A 70 -18.94 3.21 8.63
C GLY A 70 -17.56 3.49 9.26
N THR A 71 -17.08 2.59 10.09
CA THR A 71 -15.80 2.66 10.78
C THR A 71 -14.74 1.74 10.18
N GLU A 72 -14.98 1.22 9.00
CA GLU A 72 -14.10 0.27 8.32
C GLU A 72 -13.68 0.78 6.94
N ILE A 73 -12.51 0.34 6.48
CA ILE A 73 -11.99 0.68 5.16
C ILE A 73 -11.87 -0.59 4.35
N PHE A 74 -12.38 -0.55 3.14
CA PHE A 74 -12.34 -1.65 2.19
C PHE A 74 -11.55 -1.26 0.94
N LEU A 75 -10.80 -2.18 0.41
CA LEU A 75 -10.10 -2.05 -0.86
C LEU A 75 -10.89 -2.75 -1.96
N LEU A 76 -11.27 -1.98 -2.97
CA LEU A 76 -12.01 -2.43 -4.15
C LEU A 76 -11.08 -2.50 -5.36
N ASN A 77 -11.43 -3.31 -6.33
CA ASN A 77 -10.71 -3.47 -7.61
C ASN A 77 -9.23 -3.87 -7.49
N LEU A 78 -8.79 -4.35 -6.32
CA LEU A 78 -7.50 -5.01 -6.25
C LEU A 78 -7.62 -6.36 -6.96
N HIS A 79 -6.95 -6.50 -8.10
CA HIS A 79 -6.94 -7.75 -8.86
C HIS A 79 -5.85 -8.67 -8.31
N ILE A 80 -6.25 -9.85 -7.87
CA ILE A 80 -5.36 -10.97 -7.52
C ILE A 80 -5.79 -12.15 -8.39
N SER A 81 -4.89 -12.61 -9.26
CA SER A 81 -5.19 -13.73 -10.16
C SER A 81 -5.54 -14.99 -9.36
N GLN A 82 -6.41 -15.81 -9.92
CA GLN A 82 -6.74 -17.10 -9.31
C GLN A 82 -5.49 -17.98 -9.24
N TYR A 83 -5.39 -18.72 -8.14
CA TYR A 83 -4.35 -19.74 -8.01
C TYR A 83 -4.82 -21.00 -8.75
N GLU A 84 -4.13 -21.38 -9.81
CA GLU A 84 -4.56 -22.43 -10.75
C GLU A 84 -4.79 -23.79 -10.10
N GLN A 85 -4.06 -24.07 -9.00
CA GLN A 85 -4.18 -25.34 -8.26
C GLN A 85 -5.24 -25.29 -7.15
N ALA A 86 -6.00 -24.22 -7.02
CA ALA A 86 -7.01 -24.06 -5.96
C ALA A 86 -8.31 -24.85 -6.23
N GLY A 87 -8.53 -25.36 -7.44
CA GLY A 87 -9.74 -26.08 -7.82
C GLY A 87 -11.02 -25.31 -7.46
N TYR A 88 -11.95 -25.98 -6.77
CA TYR A 88 -13.21 -25.37 -6.34
C TYR A 88 -13.07 -24.25 -5.28
N SER A 89 -11.89 -24.10 -4.68
CA SER A 89 -11.60 -23.05 -3.69
C SER A 89 -11.00 -21.79 -4.32
N ALA A 90 -11.17 -21.59 -5.62
CA ALA A 90 -10.71 -20.41 -6.32
C ALA A 90 -11.44 -19.15 -5.81
N HIS A 91 -10.68 -18.12 -5.45
CA HIS A 91 -11.23 -16.83 -5.04
C HIS A 91 -11.66 -15.99 -6.24
N GLN A 92 -12.62 -15.07 -6.03
CA GLN A 92 -12.94 -14.07 -7.04
C GLN A 92 -11.79 -13.03 -7.13
N PRO A 93 -11.20 -12.81 -8.33
CA PRO A 93 -10.01 -11.97 -8.49
C PRO A 93 -10.15 -10.54 -7.95
N THR A 94 -11.31 -9.92 -8.13
CA THR A 94 -11.58 -8.52 -7.77
C THR A 94 -12.49 -8.34 -6.57
N ARG A 95 -12.59 -9.36 -5.70
CA ARG A 95 -13.45 -9.25 -4.52
C ARG A 95 -13.04 -8.07 -3.63
N THR A 96 -13.99 -7.52 -2.91
CA THR A 96 -13.76 -6.49 -1.90
C THR A 96 -12.98 -7.07 -0.71
N ARG A 97 -11.93 -6.38 -0.26
CA ARG A 97 -11.08 -6.81 0.85
C ARG A 97 -11.03 -5.75 1.93
N LYS A 98 -11.20 -6.19 3.17
CA LYS A 98 -11.12 -5.29 4.33
C LYS A 98 -9.65 -4.95 4.62
N LEU A 99 -9.38 -3.68 4.87
CA LEU A 99 -8.10 -3.20 5.36
C LEU A 99 -8.09 -3.17 6.89
N LEU A 100 -6.95 -3.51 7.46
CA LEU A 100 -6.72 -3.55 8.90
C LEU A 100 -5.78 -2.41 9.28
N LEU A 101 -6.31 -1.44 10.02
CA LEU A 101 -5.63 -0.25 10.50
C LEU A 101 -5.99 -0.01 11.96
N HIS A 102 -5.19 0.81 12.63
CA HIS A 102 -5.55 1.28 13.97
C HIS A 102 -6.74 2.23 13.91
N ARG A 103 -7.58 2.19 14.94
CA ARG A 103 -8.81 3.00 14.99
C ARG A 103 -8.55 4.50 14.79
N LYS A 104 -7.50 5.02 15.40
CA LYS A 104 -7.10 6.43 15.26
C LYS A 104 -6.74 6.81 13.81
N GLU A 105 -6.12 5.89 13.07
CA GLU A 105 -5.78 6.08 11.66
C GLU A 105 -7.04 6.10 10.81
N ILE A 106 -7.97 5.17 11.05
CA ILE A 106 -9.25 5.12 10.36
C ILE A 106 -10.04 6.41 10.58
N GLU A 107 -10.14 6.89 11.83
CA GLU A 107 -10.85 8.13 12.18
C GLU A 107 -10.24 9.35 11.47
N LYS A 108 -8.90 9.43 11.41
CA LYS A 108 -8.20 10.49 10.67
C LYS A 108 -8.52 10.44 9.18
N MET A 109 -8.54 9.25 8.59
CA MET A 109 -8.84 9.05 7.17
C MET A 109 -10.29 9.39 6.86
N ILE A 110 -11.26 8.95 7.68
CA ILE A 110 -12.68 9.30 7.56
C ILE A 110 -12.85 10.82 7.54
N GLY A 111 -12.25 11.51 8.51
CA GLY A 111 -12.32 12.95 8.60
C GLY A 111 -11.75 13.68 7.37
N ALA A 112 -10.66 13.19 6.82
CA ALA A 112 -10.03 13.77 5.64
C ALA A 112 -10.84 13.51 4.35
N VAL A 113 -11.34 12.29 4.17
CA VAL A 113 -12.17 11.94 3.00
C VAL A 113 -13.46 12.74 3.01
N THR A 114 -14.15 12.80 4.16
CA THR A 114 -15.46 13.48 4.26
C THR A 114 -15.34 15.00 4.11
N ARG A 115 -14.35 15.62 4.77
CA ARG A 115 -14.23 17.08 4.80
C ARG A 115 -13.50 17.67 3.59
N GLN A 116 -12.54 16.96 3.02
CA GLN A 116 -11.67 17.47 1.98
C GLN A 116 -11.90 16.80 0.60
N GLY A 117 -12.82 15.86 0.51
CA GLY A 117 -13.09 15.13 -0.74
C GLY A 117 -11.90 14.33 -1.23
N LEU A 118 -11.08 13.80 -0.31
CA LEU A 118 -9.92 12.99 -0.65
C LEU A 118 -10.32 11.55 -0.97
N THR A 119 -9.48 10.85 -1.69
CA THR A 119 -9.65 9.43 -1.99
C THR A 119 -8.54 8.60 -1.35
N VAL A 120 -8.81 7.33 -1.09
CA VAL A 120 -7.83 6.37 -0.59
C VAL A 120 -7.32 5.55 -1.76
N VAL A 121 -6.02 5.57 -1.99
CA VAL A 121 -5.38 4.89 -3.13
C VAL A 121 -4.26 3.99 -2.61
N PRO A 122 -4.20 2.71 -3.01
CA PRO A 122 -3.06 1.86 -2.69
C PRO A 122 -1.86 2.26 -3.55
N LEU A 123 -0.69 2.33 -2.92
CA LEU A 123 0.59 2.65 -3.57
C LEU A 123 1.39 1.38 -3.86
N GLU A 124 1.48 0.49 -2.89
CA GLU A 124 2.27 -0.73 -3.00
C GLU A 124 1.66 -1.86 -2.17
N LEU A 125 1.75 -3.07 -2.70
CA LEU A 125 1.44 -4.32 -2.03
C LEU A 125 2.75 -5.09 -1.83
N TYR A 126 3.04 -5.54 -0.62
CA TYR A 126 4.30 -6.19 -0.29
C TYR A 126 4.17 -7.20 0.86
N PHE A 127 5.13 -8.11 0.96
CA PHE A 127 5.32 -8.92 2.15
C PHE A 127 6.24 -8.20 3.13
N LYS A 128 5.87 -8.24 4.41
CA LYS A 128 6.68 -7.77 5.53
C LYS A 128 6.67 -8.84 6.61
N ASN A 129 7.81 -9.44 6.85
CA ASN A 129 7.95 -10.56 7.78
C ASN A 129 6.92 -11.69 7.49
N GLY A 130 6.76 -12.06 6.23
CA GLY A 130 5.83 -13.11 5.78
C GLY A 130 4.34 -12.74 5.81
N ARG A 131 3.99 -11.51 6.18
CA ARG A 131 2.61 -10.99 6.18
C ARG A 131 2.41 -10.00 5.05
N VAL A 132 1.27 -10.11 4.36
CA VAL A 132 0.91 -9.15 3.31
C VAL A 132 0.50 -7.82 3.93
N LYS A 133 1.10 -6.75 3.44
CA LYS A 133 0.82 -5.35 3.80
C LYS A 133 0.52 -4.54 2.55
N VAL A 134 -0.26 -3.48 2.73
CA VAL A 134 -0.59 -2.51 1.69
C VAL A 134 -0.19 -1.12 2.19
N GLU A 135 0.65 -0.43 1.43
CA GLU A 135 0.82 1.00 1.62
C GLU A 135 -0.35 1.71 0.95
N ILE A 136 -1.13 2.44 1.73
CA ILE A 136 -2.26 3.24 1.25
C ILE A 136 -1.99 4.72 1.47
N ALA A 137 -2.56 5.55 0.61
CA ALA A 137 -2.41 7.00 0.68
C ALA A 137 -3.76 7.70 0.67
N LEU A 138 -3.86 8.80 1.41
CA LEU A 138 -4.85 9.84 1.14
C LEU A 138 -4.35 10.71 0.01
N ALA A 139 -5.17 10.85 -1.01
CA ALA A 139 -4.77 11.48 -2.25
C ALA A 139 -5.85 12.40 -2.81
N ARG A 140 -5.41 13.43 -3.50
CA ARG A 140 -6.26 14.34 -4.26
C ARG A 140 -6.00 14.15 -5.76
N GLY A 141 -7.05 13.99 -6.56
CA GLY A 141 -6.92 13.91 -8.02
C GLY A 141 -6.27 15.16 -8.59
N LYS A 142 -5.23 15.01 -9.39
CA LYS A 142 -4.55 16.10 -10.08
C LYS A 142 -5.38 16.59 -11.27
N LYS A 143 -5.43 17.90 -11.45
CA LYS A 143 -6.02 18.51 -12.65
C LYS A 143 -5.11 18.26 -13.86
N MET A 144 -5.67 18.36 -15.07
CA MET A 144 -4.90 18.16 -16.32
C MET A 144 -3.68 19.08 -16.44
N HIS A 145 -3.80 20.32 -15.94
CA HIS A 145 -2.69 21.28 -15.91
C HIS A 145 -1.53 20.79 -15.04
N ASP A 146 -1.82 20.36 -13.82
CA ASP A 146 -0.82 19.85 -12.86
C ASP A 146 -0.06 18.63 -13.42
N LYS A 147 -0.77 17.75 -14.13
CA LYS A 147 -0.17 16.58 -14.78
C LYS A 147 0.83 16.97 -15.87
N ARG A 148 0.53 18.00 -16.65
CA ARG A 148 1.43 18.51 -17.71
C ARG A 148 2.69 19.14 -17.13
N GLU A 149 2.55 19.92 -16.06
CA GLU A 149 3.70 20.51 -15.37
C GLU A 149 4.63 19.47 -14.76
N ASP A 150 4.08 18.42 -14.13
CA ASP A 150 4.87 17.32 -13.56
C ASP A 150 5.63 16.53 -14.65
N LEU A 151 5.03 16.33 -15.82
CA LEU A 151 5.70 15.70 -16.95
C LEU A 151 6.86 16.56 -17.45
N LYS A 152 6.63 17.87 -17.63
CA LYS A 152 7.64 18.82 -18.06
C LYS A 152 8.85 18.84 -17.11
N LYS A 153 8.59 18.93 -15.79
CA LYS A 153 9.65 18.86 -14.77
C LYS A 153 10.46 17.55 -14.83
N LYS A 154 9.80 16.42 -15.07
CA LYS A 154 10.48 15.13 -15.20
C LYS A 154 11.37 15.07 -16.45
N ASP A 155 10.93 15.63 -17.56
CA ASP A 155 11.70 15.67 -18.79
C ASP A 155 12.89 16.61 -18.69
N ASP A 156 12.73 17.77 -18.03
CA ASP A 156 13.81 18.70 -17.72
C ASP A 156 14.90 18.06 -16.85
N VAL A 157 14.50 17.35 -15.78
CA VAL A 157 15.44 16.61 -14.91
C VAL A 157 16.17 15.52 -15.69
N ARG A 158 15.49 14.79 -16.58
CA ARG A 158 16.13 13.78 -17.42
C ARG A 158 17.09 14.39 -18.43
N ALA A 159 16.76 15.56 -18.98
CA ALA A 159 17.64 16.28 -19.91
C ALA A 159 18.90 16.78 -19.21
N MET A 160 18.76 17.36 -18.00
CA MET A 160 19.90 17.77 -17.16
C MET A 160 20.79 16.59 -16.79
N ALA A 161 20.22 15.46 -16.36
CA ALA A 161 20.97 14.26 -16.00
C ALA A 161 21.77 13.68 -17.19
N ARG A 162 21.25 13.79 -18.42
CA ARG A 162 21.97 13.38 -19.64
C ARG A 162 23.11 14.35 -19.98
N ALA A 163 22.90 15.64 -19.77
CA ALA A 163 23.94 16.64 -20.03
C ALA A 163 25.13 16.55 -19.06
N MET A 164 24.87 16.14 -17.80
CA MET A 164 25.94 15.97 -16.79
C MET A 164 26.73 14.67 -16.94
N LYS A 165 26.30 13.73 -17.79
CA LYS A 165 27.01 12.45 -18.07
C LYS A 165 27.99 12.51 -19.25
N LYS A 166 28.10 13.65 -19.91
CA LYS A 166 29.13 13.95 -20.91
C LYS A 166 30.32 14.63 -20.26
#